data_a70443a9bcadc0fd93c9ac5e4324947c
#
_entry.id   a70443a9bcadc0fd93c9ac5e4324947c
#
_cell.length_a   1.000
_cell.length_b   1.000
_cell.length_c   1.000
_cell.angle_alpha   90.00
_cell.angle_beta   90.00
_cell.angle_gamma   90.00
#
_symmetry.space_group_name_H-M   'P 1'
#
loop_
_entity.id
_entity.type
_entity.pdbx_description
1 polymer ?
#
loop_
_entity_poly.entity_id
_entity_poly.type
_entity_poly.pdbx_seq_one_letter_code
_entity_poly.pdbx_strand_id
1 'polypeptide(L)'
;MAQLVDRHEGRAQRGGEPTRARPVVLATLSVRVDPSAERMAIDSAIEAGVPLLLVNILRFRHYPTTLALVGPEGLNLPHEEDLDAVRATAARATELGVKTELLRVTTPRPVQALLEIVAERDAGLLVFGPDLKLTGRVRFRVLARKLRRKAGCLIWVAPDG
;
A
#
# COMPACT_ATOMS: atom_id res chain seq x y z
N MET A 1 -38.67 60.07 -5.09
CA MET A 1 -37.74 59.41 -6.02
C MET A 1 -36.85 58.50 -5.18
N ALA A 2 -37.14 57.21 -5.16
CA ALA A 2 -36.36 56.23 -4.46
C ALA A 2 -35.38 55.59 -5.43
N GLN A 3 -34.07 55.75 -5.17
CA GLN A 3 -33.02 55.01 -5.90
C GLN A 3 -32.87 53.65 -5.28
N LEU A 4 -33.16 52.61 -6.07
CA LEU A 4 -32.84 51.23 -5.77
C LEU A 4 -31.32 51.03 -5.89
N VAL A 5 -30.65 50.78 -4.79
CA VAL A 5 -29.25 50.31 -4.76
C VAL A 5 -29.27 48.82 -4.85
N ASP A 6 -28.92 48.30 -6.02
CA ASP A 6 -28.72 46.88 -6.31
C ASP A 6 -27.43 46.40 -5.63
N ARG A 7 -27.55 45.70 -4.49
CA ARG A 7 -26.44 45.02 -3.83
C ARG A 7 -26.26 43.65 -4.45
N HIS A 8 -25.40 43.57 -5.43
CA HIS A 8 -24.80 42.30 -5.81
C HIS A 8 -23.84 41.87 -4.69
N GLU A 9 -24.35 41.09 -3.77
CA GLU A 9 -23.50 40.36 -2.86
C GLU A 9 -22.73 39.30 -3.65
N GLY A 10 -21.44 39.56 -3.83
CA GLY A 10 -20.48 38.63 -4.37
C GLY A 10 -20.45 37.37 -3.51
N ARG A 11 -20.95 36.27 -4.07
CA ARG A 11 -20.83 34.93 -3.54
C ARG A 11 -19.35 34.59 -3.49
N ALA A 12 -18.74 34.78 -2.34
CA ALA A 12 -17.36 34.32 -2.07
C ALA A 12 -17.27 32.85 -2.46
N GLN A 13 -16.54 32.61 -3.54
CA GLN A 13 -16.06 31.27 -3.87
C GLN A 13 -15.26 30.79 -2.65
N ARG A 14 -15.82 29.86 -1.91
CA ARG A 14 -15.05 29.08 -0.95
C ARG A 14 -13.96 28.40 -1.75
N GLY A 15 -12.73 28.90 -1.60
CA GLY A 15 -11.53 28.27 -2.13
C GLY A 15 -11.55 26.84 -1.65
N GLY A 16 -11.70 25.89 -2.57
CA GLY A 16 -11.58 24.48 -2.25
C GLY A 16 -10.21 24.29 -1.63
N GLU A 17 -10.15 23.79 -0.38
CA GLU A 17 -8.90 23.25 0.14
C GLU A 17 -8.33 22.31 -0.93
N PRO A 18 -7.03 22.37 -1.22
CA PRO A 18 -6.43 21.48 -2.18
C PRO A 18 -6.76 20.07 -1.72
N THR A 19 -7.56 19.35 -2.51
CA THR A 19 -7.95 17.98 -2.23
C THR A 19 -6.65 17.20 -2.03
N ARG A 20 -6.37 16.82 -0.79
CA ARG A 20 -5.13 16.14 -0.43
C ARG A 20 -5.03 14.90 -1.28
N ALA A 21 -4.02 14.85 -2.15
CA ALA A 21 -3.84 13.73 -3.07
C ALA A 21 -3.69 12.44 -2.25
N ARG A 22 -4.69 11.57 -2.33
CA ARG A 22 -4.76 10.31 -1.57
C ARG A 22 -3.85 9.27 -2.25
N PRO A 23 -2.78 8.81 -1.60
CA PRO A 23 -1.81 7.94 -2.23
C PRO A 23 -2.39 6.57 -2.60
N VAL A 24 -1.75 5.92 -3.57
CA VAL A 24 -1.90 4.49 -3.81
C VAL A 24 -0.93 3.74 -2.88
N VAL A 25 -1.42 2.73 -2.17
CA VAL A 25 -0.61 1.83 -1.36
C VAL A 25 -0.47 0.49 -2.08
N LEU A 26 0.76 0.08 -2.37
CA LEU A 26 1.07 -1.26 -2.88
C LEU A 26 1.71 -2.08 -1.76
N ALA A 27 1.06 -3.16 -1.35
CA ALA A 27 1.50 -3.97 -0.21
C ALA A 27 1.91 -5.39 -0.60
N THR A 28 3.05 -5.84 -0.04
CA THR A 28 3.53 -7.22 -0.14
C THR A 28 3.93 -7.77 1.24
N LEU A 29 4.14 -9.09 1.32
CA LEU A 29 4.40 -9.83 2.56
C LEU A 29 5.74 -10.55 2.51
N SER A 30 6.83 -9.85 2.74
CA SER A 30 8.21 -10.42 2.75
C SER A 30 8.62 -11.13 1.45
N VAL A 31 7.86 -10.95 0.39
CA VAL A 31 8.07 -11.58 -0.91
C VAL A 31 7.98 -10.51 -2.00
N ARG A 32 8.47 -10.83 -3.19
CA ARG A 32 8.31 -9.94 -4.36
C ARG A 32 6.85 -9.64 -4.63
N VAL A 33 6.63 -8.53 -5.29
CA VAL A 33 5.30 -8.10 -5.73
C VAL A 33 4.86 -8.91 -6.94
N ASP A 34 3.58 -9.28 -6.99
CA ASP A 34 2.98 -9.86 -8.20
C ASP A 34 3.00 -8.82 -9.34
N PRO A 35 3.40 -9.21 -10.57
CA PRO A 35 3.51 -8.27 -11.69
C PRO A 35 2.21 -7.56 -12.05
N SER A 36 1.05 -8.19 -11.82
CA SER A 36 -0.25 -7.55 -12.08
C SER A 36 -0.56 -6.48 -11.03
N ALA A 37 -0.19 -6.72 -9.77
CA ALA A 37 -0.32 -5.74 -8.70
C ALA A 37 0.61 -4.55 -8.90
N GLU A 38 1.84 -4.80 -9.31
CA GLU A 38 2.79 -3.73 -9.63
C GLU A 38 2.24 -2.80 -10.71
N ARG A 39 1.79 -3.37 -11.84
CA ARG A 39 1.18 -2.58 -12.92
C ARG A 39 -0.03 -1.81 -12.46
N MET A 40 -0.98 -2.47 -11.79
CA MET A 40 -2.21 -1.83 -11.29
C MET A 40 -1.88 -0.64 -10.39
N ALA A 41 -0.93 -0.78 -9.46
CA ALA A 41 -0.57 0.28 -8.53
C ALA A 41 0.11 1.46 -9.22
N ILE A 42 1.05 1.18 -10.12
CA ILE A 42 1.80 2.22 -10.86
C ILE A 42 0.86 2.97 -11.80
N ASP A 43 0.06 2.26 -12.60
CA ASP A 43 -0.89 2.86 -13.55
C ASP A 43 -1.91 3.72 -12.81
N SER A 44 -2.46 3.23 -11.71
CA SER A 44 -3.39 4.00 -10.87
C SER A 44 -2.77 5.25 -10.27
N ALA A 45 -1.51 5.19 -9.85
CA ALA A 45 -0.80 6.35 -9.32
C ALA A 45 -0.53 7.40 -10.41
N ILE A 46 -0.17 6.97 -11.62
CA ILE A 46 0.04 7.83 -12.79
C ILE A 46 -1.27 8.50 -13.19
N GLU A 47 -2.34 7.72 -13.39
CA GLU A 47 -3.64 8.22 -13.82
C GLU A 47 -4.24 9.24 -12.85
N ALA A 48 -4.11 8.96 -11.55
CA ALA A 48 -4.61 9.86 -10.52
C ALA A 48 -3.65 11.02 -10.19
N GLY A 49 -2.41 10.98 -10.67
CA GLY A 49 -1.38 11.98 -10.34
C GLY A 49 -1.01 12.01 -8.86
N VAL A 50 -1.02 10.84 -8.19
CA VAL A 50 -0.80 10.71 -6.73
C VAL A 50 0.47 9.91 -6.44
N PRO A 51 1.07 10.06 -5.24
CA PRO A 51 2.23 9.26 -4.85
C PRO A 51 1.88 7.78 -4.65
N LEU A 52 2.89 6.94 -4.84
CA LEU A 52 2.86 5.51 -4.55
C LEU A 52 3.62 5.22 -3.25
N LEU A 53 2.97 4.56 -2.31
CA LEU A 53 3.58 4.01 -1.12
C LEU A 53 3.71 2.49 -1.26
N LEU A 54 4.93 2.00 -1.44
CA LEU A 54 5.23 0.57 -1.48
C LEU A 54 5.51 0.08 -0.06
N VAL A 55 4.66 -0.81 0.45
CA VAL A 55 4.75 -1.35 1.81
C VAL A 55 5.16 -2.82 1.78
N ASN A 56 6.35 -3.10 2.29
CA ASN A 56 6.82 -4.47 2.49
C ASN A 56 6.69 -4.86 3.97
N ILE A 57 5.75 -5.77 4.26
CA ILE A 57 5.48 -6.23 5.62
C ILE A 57 6.25 -7.51 5.91
N LEU A 58 7.22 -7.40 6.80
CA LEU A 58 8.00 -8.51 7.30
C LEU A 58 7.29 -9.11 8.52
N ARG A 59 6.98 -10.40 8.47
CA ARG A 59 6.37 -11.07 9.60
C ARG A 59 7.42 -11.44 10.62
N PHE A 60 7.36 -10.82 11.79
CA PHE A 60 8.15 -11.27 12.94
C PHE A 60 7.51 -12.55 13.52
N ARG A 61 8.27 -13.66 13.51
CA ARG A 61 7.91 -14.86 14.27
C ARG A 61 8.67 -14.81 15.59
N HIS A 62 7.96 -14.80 16.70
CA HIS A 62 8.57 -15.12 17.99
C HIS A 62 8.92 -16.60 17.97
N TYR A 63 10.20 -16.89 17.82
CA TYR A 63 10.69 -18.24 18.06
C TYR A 63 10.94 -18.40 19.58
N PRO A 64 10.46 -19.47 20.20
CA PRO A 64 10.90 -19.80 21.55
C PRO A 64 12.42 -19.95 21.56
N THR A 65 13.07 -19.45 22.59
CA THR A 65 14.54 -19.40 22.76
C THR A 65 15.22 -20.77 22.61
N THR A 66 14.49 -21.85 22.76
CA THR A 66 14.96 -23.23 22.52
C THR A 66 15.30 -23.55 21.07
N LEU A 67 14.81 -22.77 20.11
CA LEU A 67 15.11 -22.93 18.68
C LEU A 67 16.30 -22.07 18.20
N ALA A 68 16.89 -21.26 19.08
CA ALA A 68 18.11 -20.50 18.78
C ALA A 68 19.34 -21.39 18.55
N LEU A 69 19.22 -22.70 18.86
CA LEU A 69 20.25 -23.71 18.62
C LEU A 69 20.15 -24.37 17.23
N VAL A 70 19.08 -24.13 16.49
CA VAL A 70 18.96 -24.53 15.09
C VAL A 70 19.57 -23.41 14.25
N GLY A 71 20.65 -23.74 13.54
CA GLY A 71 21.45 -22.76 12.80
C GLY A 71 20.65 -21.84 11.88
N PRO A 72 21.31 -20.86 11.26
CA PRO A 72 20.67 -19.77 10.50
C PRO A 72 19.74 -20.21 9.37
N GLU A 73 19.84 -21.46 8.94
CA GLU A 73 19.01 -22.08 7.90
C GLU A 73 17.54 -22.32 8.32
N GLY A 74 17.25 -22.30 9.62
CA GLY A 74 15.88 -22.43 10.16
C GLY A 74 15.12 -21.09 10.35
N LEU A 75 15.80 -19.98 10.21
CA LEU A 75 15.19 -18.65 10.30
C LEU A 75 14.61 -18.32 8.92
N ASN A 76 13.28 -18.24 8.80
CA ASN A 76 12.60 -17.67 7.65
C ASN A 76 12.89 -16.13 7.56
N LEU A 77 14.15 -15.80 7.37
CA LEU A 77 14.54 -14.45 6.99
C LEU A 77 14.01 -14.19 5.57
N PRO A 78 13.55 -12.97 5.28
CA PRO A 78 13.19 -12.62 3.92
C PRO A 78 14.41 -12.87 3.04
N HIS A 79 14.22 -13.60 1.95
CA HIS A 79 15.29 -13.81 0.98
C HIS A 79 15.74 -12.45 0.46
N GLU A 80 17.04 -12.23 0.39
CA GLU A 80 17.62 -10.96 -0.06
C GLU A 80 17.14 -10.62 -1.46
N GLU A 81 16.97 -11.64 -2.31
CA GLU A 81 16.40 -11.53 -3.66
C GLU A 81 14.98 -10.93 -3.67
N ASP A 82 14.13 -11.28 -2.72
CA ASP A 82 12.78 -10.73 -2.61
C ASP A 82 12.81 -9.26 -2.15
N LEU A 83 13.74 -8.91 -1.28
CA LEU A 83 13.95 -7.52 -0.86
C LEU A 83 14.45 -6.67 -2.03
N ASP A 84 15.36 -7.18 -2.83
CA ASP A 84 15.88 -6.51 -4.01
C ASP A 84 14.81 -6.37 -5.10
N ALA A 85 13.95 -7.39 -5.26
CA ALA A 85 12.81 -7.31 -6.17
C ALA A 85 11.83 -6.20 -5.75
N VAL A 86 11.57 -6.03 -4.46
CA VAL A 86 10.72 -4.94 -3.94
C VAL A 86 11.36 -3.57 -4.17
N ARG A 87 12.68 -3.45 -3.97
CA ARG A 87 13.42 -2.21 -4.29
C ARG A 87 13.37 -1.89 -5.77
N ALA A 88 13.51 -2.91 -6.63
CA ALA A 88 13.41 -2.74 -8.08
C ALA A 88 12.02 -2.27 -8.51
N THR A 89 10.94 -2.74 -7.88
CA THR A 89 9.58 -2.23 -8.10
C THR A 89 9.48 -0.74 -7.77
N ALA A 90 10.03 -0.30 -6.64
CA ALA A 90 10.04 1.11 -6.27
C ALA A 90 10.86 1.97 -7.25
N ALA A 91 12.01 1.46 -7.70
CA ALA A 91 12.85 2.13 -8.69
C ALA A 91 12.11 2.31 -10.03
N ARG A 92 11.45 1.25 -10.54
CA ARG A 92 10.65 1.34 -11.79
C ARG A 92 9.54 2.37 -11.71
N ALA A 93 8.81 2.43 -10.58
CA ALA A 93 7.77 3.44 -10.38
C ALA A 93 8.36 4.86 -10.42
N THR A 94 9.51 5.06 -9.81
CA THR A 94 10.22 6.34 -9.82
C THR A 94 10.71 6.72 -11.23
N GLU A 95 11.24 5.77 -11.99
CA GLU A 95 11.66 5.96 -13.39
C GLU A 95 10.49 6.36 -14.30
N LEU A 96 9.28 5.86 -14.00
CA LEU A 96 8.03 6.25 -14.67
C LEU A 96 7.47 7.60 -14.18
N GLY A 97 8.18 8.32 -13.32
CA GLY A 97 7.81 9.65 -12.85
C GLY A 97 6.85 9.66 -11.66
N VAL A 98 6.57 8.52 -11.03
CA VAL A 98 5.75 8.43 -9.84
C VAL A 98 6.58 8.75 -8.59
N LYS A 99 6.12 9.69 -7.77
CA LYS A 99 6.73 9.93 -6.46
C LYS A 99 6.51 8.69 -5.59
N THR A 100 7.58 7.95 -5.32
CA THR A 100 7.51 6.65 -4.63
C THR A 100 8.22 6.69 -3.28
N GLU A 101 7.57 6.13 -2.27
CA GLU A 101 8.13 5.89 -0.94
C GLU A 101 8.11 4.37 -0.68
N LEU A 102 9.23 3.82 -0.22
CA LEU A 102 9.33 2.41 0.21
C LEU A 102 9.34 2.34 1.74
N LEU A 103 8.33 1.70 2.31
CA LEU A 103 8.19 1.48 3.74
C LEU A 103 8.35 -0.02 4.05
N ARG A 104 9.27 -0.33 4.95
CA ARG A 104 9.46 -1.67 5.49
C ARG A 104 8.95 -1.72 6.93
N VAL A 105 8.06 -2.67 7.21
CA VAL A 105 7.44 -2.81 8.53
C VAL A 105 7.60 -4.24 9.02
N THR A 106 8.20 -4.43 10.18
CA THR A 106 8.29 -5.75 10.83
C THR A 106 7.24 -5.84 11.92
N THR A 107 6.31 -6.81 11.81
CA THR A 107 5.19 -6.94 12.73
C THR A 107 4.67 -8.38 12.83
N PRO A 108 4.19 -8.80 14.02
CA PRO A 108 3.47 -10.06 14.17
C PRO A 108 2.04 -10.01 13.60
N ARG A 109 1.50 -8.78 13.37
CA ARG A 109 0.10 -8.54 12.95
C ARG A 109 0.03 -7.80 11.61
N PRO A 110 0.37 -8.45 10.49
CA PRO A 110 0.54 -7.78 9.19
C PRO A 110 -0.72 -7.07 8.69
N VAL A 111 -1.90 -7.65 8.86
CA VAL A 111 -3.16 -7.02 8.41
C VAL A 111 -3.45 -5.75 9.21
N GLN A 112 -3.26 -5.79 10.52
CA GLN A 112 -3.51 -4.63 11.36
C GLN A 112 -2.56 -3.48 11.02
N ALA A 113 -1.25 -3.77 10.93
CA ALA A 113 -0.26 -2.77 10.56
C ALA A 113 -0.55 -2.14 9.18
N LEU A 114 -0.95 -2.95 8.20
CA LEU A 114 -1.32 -2.44 6.87
C LEU A 114 -2.55 -1.53 6.92
N LEU A 115 -3.57 -1.90 7.69
CA LEU A 115 -4.77 -1.07 7.85
C LEU A 115 -4.48 0.25 8.56
N GLU A 116 -3.59 0.23 9.55
CA GLU A 116 -3.12 1.44 10.24
C GLU A 116 -2.38 2.38 9.27
N ILE A 117 -1.46 1.85 8.46
CA ILE A 117 -0.74 2.62 7.44
C ILE A 117 -1.71 3.23 6.41
N VAL A 118 -2.67 2.44 5.92
CA VAL A 118 -3.69 2.91 4.97
C VAL A 118 -4.51 4.06 5.56
N ALA A 119 -4.89 3.96 6.83
CA ALA A 119 -5.65 5.00 7.53
C ALA A 119 -4.80 6.25 7.81
N GLU A 120 -3.57 6.09 8.31
CA GLU A 120 -2.66 7.21 8.61
C GLU A 120 -2.28 8.02 7.37
N ARG A 121 -2.12 7.33 6.25
CA ARG A 121 -1.77 7.96 4.96
C ARG A 121 -3.00 8.45 4.19
N ASP A 122 -4.20 8.23 4.68
CA ASP A 122 -5.46 8.51 3.98
C ASP A 122 -5.44 7.95 2.55
N ALA A 123 -5.07 6.68 2.39
CA ALA A 123 -4.91 6.06 1.08
C ALA A 123 -6.23 5.99 0.29
N GLY A 124 -6.16 6.28 -1.01
CA GLY A 124 -7.31 6.17 -1.91
C GLY A 124 -7.53 4.75 -2.43
N LEU A 125 -6.42 4.03 -2.65
CA LEU A 125 -6.41 2.67 -3.16
C LEU A 125 -5.36 1.85 -2.43
N LEU A 126 -5.74 0.66 -2.00
CA LEU A 126 -4.83 -0.38 -1.52
C LEU A 126 -4.75 -1.50 -2.56
N VAL A 127 -3.59 -1.70 -3.14
CA VAL A 127 -3.26 -2.86 -3.98
C VAL A 127 -2.52 -3.88 -3.12
N PHE A 128 -3.14 -5.03 -2.88
CA PHE A 128 -2.54 -6.13 -2.13
C PHE A 128 -2.04 -7.20 -3.09
N GLY A 129 -0.73 -7.28 -3.26
CA GLY A 129 -0.14 -8.07 -4.31
C GLY A 129 1.16 -8.79 -3.94
N PRO A 130 1.21 -9.60 -2.86
CA PRO A 130 2.33 -10.51 -2.66
C PRO A 130 2.29 -11.64 -3.71
N ASP A 131 3.45 -12.11 -4.16
CA ASP A 131 3.54 -13.25 -5.07
C ASP A 131 2.79 -14.45 -4.48
N LEU A 132 1.78 -14.93 -5.21
CA LEU A 132 0.87 -15.97 -4.75
C LEU A 132 1.57 -17.32 -4.56
N LYS A 133 2.57 -17.62 -5.40
CA LYS A 133 3.33 -18.88 -5.31
C LYS A 133 4.17 -18.94 -4.03
N LEU A 134 4.71 -17.79 -3.61
CA LEU A 134 5.54 -17.67 -2.41
C LEU A 134 4.71 -17.52 -1.12
N THR A 135 3.56 -16.87 -1.21
CA THR A 135 2.68 -16.64 -0.05
C THR A 135 1.83 -17.84 0.31
N GLY A 136 1.42 -18.64 -0.68
CA GLY A 136 0.47 -19.73 -0.55
C GLY A 136 -1.00 -19.27 -0.63
N ARG A 137 -1.80 -20.00 -1.42
CA ARG A 137 -3.18 -19.62 -1.76
C ARG A 137 -4.11 -19.44 -0.56
N VAL A 138 -4.04 -20.35 0.42
CA VAL A 138 -4.94 -20.30 1.59
C VAL A 138 -4.64 -19.07 2.43
N ARG A 139 -3.37 -18.84 2.75
CA ARG A 139 -2.93 -17.68 3.53
C ARG A 139 -3.29 -16.38 2.84
N PHE A 140 -3.04 -16.30 1.54
CA PHE A 140 -3.38 -15.15 0.72
C PHE A 140 -4.89 -14.83 0.79
N ARG A 141 -5.78 -15.83 0.58
CA ARG A 141 -7.23 -15.64 0.64
C ARG A 141 -7.71 -15.14 2.00
N VAL A 142 -7.16 -15.70 3.08
CA VAL A 142 -7.52 -15.28 4.44
C VAL A 142 -7.13 -13.81 4.68
N LEU A 143 -5.92 -13.42 4.27
CA LEU A 143 -5.44 -12.05 4.44
C LEU A 143 -6.23 -11.07 3.55
N ALA A 144 -6.44 -11.41 2.28
CA ALA A 144 -7.22 -10.60 1.35
C ALA A 144 -8.66 -10.38 1.84
N ARG A 145 -9.32 -11.43 2.35
CA ARG A 145 -10.66 -11.32 2.94
C ARG A 145 -10.69 -10.39 4.15
N LYS A 146 -9.69 -10.48 5.03
CA LYS A 146 -9.60 -9.60 6.21
C LYS A 146 -9.41 -8.14 5.80
N LEU A 147 -8.55 -7.88 4.81
CA LEU A 147 -8.32 -6.54 4.27
C LEU A 147 -9.59 -5.98 3.65
N ARG A 148 -10.27 -6.73 2.76
CA ARG A 148 -11.52 -6.30 2.11
C ARG A 148 -12.63 -5.94 3.12
N ARG A 149 -12.67 -6.61 4.26
CA ARG A 149 -13.70 -6.35 5.30
C ARG A 149 -13.42 -5.16 6.17
N LYS A 150 -12.17 -4.73 6.28
CA LYS A 150 -11.74 -3.75 7.30
C LYS A 150 -11.14 -2.46 6.72
N ALA A 151 -10.71 -2.46 5.48
CA ALA A 151 -10.13 -1.26 4.89
C ALA A 151 -11.21 -0.23 4.56
N GLY A 152 -10.90 1.03 4.88
CA GLY A 152 -11.74 2.19 4.59
C GLY A 152 -11.50 2.81 3.21
N CYS A 153 -10.81 2.12 2.30
CA CYS A 153 -10.51 2.58 0.94
C CYS A 153 -10.84 1.51 -0.09
N LEU A 154 -10.70 1.85 -1.37
CA LEU A 154 -10.77 0.86 -2.44
C LEU A 154 -9.66 -0.17 -2.30
N ILE A 155 -9.98 -1.44 -2.55
CA ILE A 155 -9.01 -2.53 -2.51
C ILE A 155 -9.02 -3.28 -3.83
N TRP A 156 -7.82 -3.46 -4.36
CA TRP A 156 -7.54 -4.39 -5.44
C TRP A 156 -6.61 -5.49 -4.94
N VAL A 157 -6.86 -6.73 -5.32
CA VAL A 157 -6.11 -7.91 -4.85
C VAL A 157 -5.60 -8.69 -6.05
N ALA A 158 -4.28 -8.90 -6.12
CA ALA A 158 -3.68 -9.70 -7.20
C ALA A 158 -4.11 -11.18 -7.12
N PRO A 159 -4.10 -11.91 -8.26
CA PRO A 159 -3.90 -11.39 -9.62
C PRO A 159 -5.17 -10.83 -10.27
N ASP A 160 -6.34 -11.08 -9.74
CA ASP A 160 -7.62 -10.90 -10.43
C ASP A 160 -8.50 -9.76 -9.86
N GLY A 161 -8.04 -9.01 -8.87
CA GLY A 161 -8.80 -7.90 -8.30
C GLY A 161 -9.70 -8.24 -7.13
#